data_5ad20e080de0ffe88e83b10e421c7dd2
#
_entry.id   5ad20e080de0ffe88e83b10e421c7dd2
#
_cell.length_a   1.000
_cell.length_b   1.000
_cell.length_c   1.000
_cell.angle_alpha   90.00
_cell.angle_beta   90.00
_cell.angle_gamma   90.00
#
_symmetry.space_group_name_H-M   'P 1'
#
loop_
_entity.id
_entity.type
_entity.pdbx_description
1 polymer ?
#
loop_
_entity_poly.entity_id
_entity_poly.type
_entity_poly.pdbx_seq_one_letter_code
_entity_poly.pdbx_strand_id
1 'polypeptide(L)'
;ADKLNQIQEKVHSSKVPGYSQLRISVSIGGVLSGLGNTVEQAIRKADQFMYQAKTCKNMVVTEHDEQLNEQQESANNNGSKAYKYRILVVDDSEMNREILSEILSEEYDIIEADSGDTCIDMLRKYETGISLVLLDIVMPGMDGFGVLNYMNRHHYLEDIPVIMISSEDSAEIVRRAYEMGVSDYINRPFDAGVVHRRVYNTIKLYAKQRRLITLITNQVYEKEKNNHMMI
;
A
#
# COMPACT_ATOMS: atom_id res chain seq x y z
N ALA A 1 22.97 5.90 4.02
CA ALA A 1 22.80 4.90 2.95
C ALA A 1 23.60 3.62 3.24
N ASP A 2 24.93 3.65 3.40
CA ASP A 2 25.79 2.45 3.48
C ASP A 2 25.43 1.47 4.59
N LYS A 3 25.13 1.96 5.80
CA LYS A 3 24.71 1.08 6.91
C LYS A 3 23.36 0.41 6.67
N LEU A 4 22.42 1.10 6.03
CA LEU A 4 21.11 0.56 5.71
C LEU A 4 21.19 -0.48 4.61
N ASN A 5 22.01 -0.26 3.60
CA ASN A 5 22.32 -1.23 2.54
C ASN A 5 22.99 -2.49 3.10
N GLN A 6 23.93 -2.36 4.04
CA GLN A 6 24.55 -3.50 4.72
C GLN A 6 23.53 -4.33 5.53
N ILE A 7 22.56 -3.68 6.18
CA ILE A 7 21.49 -4.38 6.90
C ILE A 7 20.62 -5.14 5.92
N GLN A 8 20.21 -4.51 4.85
CA GLN A 8 19.37 -5.11 3.81
C GLN A 8 20.06 -6.33 3.18
N GLU A 9 21.34 -6.24 2.82
CA GLU A 9 22.12 -7.35 2.28
C GLU A 9 22.28 -8.52 3.27
N LYS A 10 22.51 -8.22 4.56
CA LYS A 10 22.60 -9.23 5.61
C LYS A 10 21.27 -9.98 5.78
N VAL A 11 20.16 -9.28 5.77
CA VAL A 11 18.83 -9.90 5.84
C VAL A 11 18.57 -10.77 4.61
N HIS A 12 18.85 -10.26 3.42
CA HIS A 12 18.65 -10.99 2.16
C HIS A 12 19.51 -12.26 2.05
N SER A 13 20.72 -12.23 2.60
CA SER A 13 21.62 -13.38 2.64
C SER A 13 21.34 -14.37 3.79
N SER A 14 20.46 -14.00 4.73
CA SER A 14 20.12 -14.85 5.88
C SER A 14 19.30 -16.06 5.46
N LYS A 15 19.62 -17.22 6.04
CA LYS A 15 18.87 -18.46 5.86
C LYS A 15 18.02 -18.73 7.09
N VAL A 16 16.75 -19.09 6.89
CA VAL A 16 15.87 -19.49 7.98
C VAL A 16 16.11 -20.97 8.28
N PRO A 17 16.54 -21.34 9.50
CA PRO A 17 16.72 -22.74 9.86
C PRO A 17 15.43 -23.53 9.67
N GLY A 18 15.49 -24.65 8.97
CA GLY A 18 14.34 -25.51 8.67
C GLY A 18 13.51 -25.10 7.44
N TYR A 19 13.81 -23.94 6.80
CA TYR A 19 13.07 -23.43 5.63
C TYR A 19 14.04 -22.96 4.53
N SER A 20 14.73 -23.88 3.89
CA SER A 20 15.77 -23.59 2.89
C SER A 20 15.28 -22.84 1.63
N GLN A 21 13.99 -22.88 1.36
CA GLN A 21 13.35 -22.20 0.22
C GLN A 21 12.85 -20.79 0.57
N LEU A 22 12.78 -20.42 1.85
CA LEU A 22 12.26 -19.14 2.29
C LEU A 22 13.33 -18.05 2.10
N ARG A 23 13.04 -17.07 1.26
CA ARG A 23 13.87 -15.86 1.11
C ARG A 23 13.27 -14.74 1.93
N ILE A 24 14.07 -14.19 2.84
CA ILE A 24 13.68 -13.01 3.61
C ILE A 24 14.12 -11.78 2.81
N SER A 25 13.23 -10.79 2.72
CA SER A 25 13.55 -9.48 2.17
C SER A 25 13.14 -8.38 3.15
N VAL A 26 13.85 -7.28 3.14
CA VAL A 26 13.53 -6.10 3.95
C VAL A 26 13.60 -4.86 3.09
N SER A 27 12.60 -4.00 3.20
CA SER A 27 12.58 -2.68 2.60
C SER A 27 12.81 -1.65 3.68
N ILE A 28 13.74 -0.71 3.46
CA ILE A 28 14.18 0.24 4.47
C ILE A 28 14.04 1.66 3.92
N GLY A 29 13.36 2.54 4.67
CA GLY A 29 13.35 3.99 4.45
C GLY A 29 14.22 4.68 5.50
N GLY A 30 15.08 5.59 5.09
CA GLY A 30 15.97 6.30 6.01
C GLY A 30 16.03 7.80 5.76
N VAL A 31 16.00 8.58 6.85
CA VAL A 31 16.13 10.04 6.86
C VAL A 31 17.23 10.44 7.81
N LEU A 32 18.07 11.40 7.38
CA LEU A 32 19.03 12.05 8.27
C LEU A 32 18.33 13.17 9.04
N SER A 33 18.35 13.10 10.37
CA SER A 33 17.91 14.22 11.20
C SER A 33 18.98 15.32 11.16
N GLY A 34 18.73 16.36 10.35
CA GLY A 34 19.59 17.54 10.23
C GLY A 34 18.97 18.78 10.89
N LEU A 35 19.78 19.83 11.06
CA LEU A 35 19.34 21.14 11.54
C LEU A 35 18.23 21.71 10.62
N GLY A 36 16.99 21.72 11.11
CA GLY A 36 15.85 22.35 10.42
C GLY A 36 14.58 21.49 10.33
N ASN A 37 14.65 20.17 10.48
CA ASN A 37 13.47 19.31 10.45
C ASN A 37 13.01 18.92 11.84
N THR A 38 11.70 19.03 12.11
CA THR A 38 11.13 18.47 13.34
C THR A 38 11.16 16.95 13.27
N VAL A 39 11.20 16.29 14.44
CA VAL A 39 11.15 14.81 14.53
C VAL A 39 9.94 14.23 13.77
N GLU A 40 8.80 14.94 13.83
CA GLU A 40 7.59 14.54 13.13
C GLU A 40 7.72 14.61 11.60
N GLN A 41 8.44 15.61 11.08
CA GLN A 41 8.72 15.74 9.65
C GLN A 41 9.69 14.63 9.18
N ALA A 42 10.72 14.35 9.97
CA ALA A 42 11.67 13.28 9.68
C ALA A 42 10.99 11.90 9.67
N ILE A 43 10.08 11.63 10.62
CA ILE A 43 9.31 10.39 10.65
C ILE A 43 8.41 10.26 9.43
N ARG A 44 7.68 11.30 9.05
CA ARG A 44 6.82 11.26 7.84
C ARG A 44 7.63 10.97 6.58
N LYS A 45 8.79 11.59 6.47
CA LYS A 45 9.67 11.40 5.31
C LYS A 45 10.29 9.99 5.28
N ALA A 46 10.68 9.45 6.42
CA ALA A 46 11.16 8.07 6.54
C ALA A 46 10.06 7.04 6.19
N ASP A 47 8.81 7.27 6.61
CA ASP A 47 7.66 6.44 6.25
C ASP A 47 7.41 6.46 4.73
N GLN A 48 7.53 7.62 4.10
CA GLN A 48 7.41 7.78 2.65
C GLN A 48 8.49 6.98 1.92
N PHE A 49 9.76 7.07 2.37
CA PHE A 49 10.86 6.31 1.79
C PHE A 49 10.74 4.80 2.02
N MET A 50 10.25 4.39 3.20
CA MET A 50 9.98 2.97 3.47
C MET A 50 8.90 2.42 2.53
N TYR A 51 7.88 3.21 2.24
CA TYR A 51 6.83 2.80 1.30
C TYR A 51 7.38 2.70 -0.13
N GLN A 52 8.22 3.65 -0.57
CA GLN A 52 8.93 3.55 -1.86
C GLN A 52 9.80 2.29 -1.92
N ALA A 53 10.56 2.00 -0.87
CA ALA A 53 11.39 0.82 -0.78
C ALA A 53 10.58 -0.49 -0.86
N LYS A 54 9.38 -0.53 -0.27
CA LYS A 54 8.45 -1.67 -0.36
C LYS A 54 7.93 -1.91 -1.78
N THR A 55 7.62 -0.84 -2.51
CA THR A 55 7.10 -0.92 -3.88
C THR A 55 8.12 -1.57 -4.83
N CYS A 56 9.41 -1.29 -4.61
CA CYS A 56 10.50 -1.84 -5.43
C CYS A 56 11.03 -3.18 -4.91
N LYS A 57 10.52 -3.70 -3.82
CA LYS A 57 10.96 -4.92 -3.07
C LYS A 57 12.47 -4.95 -2.78
N ASN A 58 12.82 -5.30 -1.54
CA ASN A 58 14.21 -5.52 -1.12
C ASN A 58 15.14 -4.32 -1.46
N MET A 59 14.70 -3.11 -1.15
CA MET A 59 15.39 -1.86 -1.49
C MET A 59 15.57 -0.98 -0.25
N VAL A 60 16.63 -0.17 -0.26
CA VAL A 60 16.85 0.93 0.70
C VAL A 60 16.59 2.24 -0.02
N VAL A 61 15.76 3.11 0.55
CA VAL A 61 15.50 4.46 0.01
C VAL A 61 15.85 5.49 1.08
N THR A 62 16.63 6.50 0.70
CA THR A 62 17.10 7.56 1.59
C THR A 62 16.98 8.94 0.93
N GLU A 63 17.14 10.01 1.70
CA GLU A 63 17.21 11.39 1.16
C GLU A 63 18.28 11.58 0.09
N HIS A 64 19.34 10.79 0.12
CA HIS A 64 20.41 10.88 -0.87
C HIS A 64 19.95 10.37 -2.24
N ASP A 65 19.09 9.37 -2.26
CA ASP A 65 18.52 8.82 -3.49
C ASP A 65 17.51 9.79 -4.11
N GLU A 66 16.77 10.54 -3.28
CA GLU A 66 15.87 11.63 -3.72
C GLU A 66 16.69 12.76 -4.38
N GLN A 67 17.80 13.19 -3.79
CA GLN A 67 18.67 14.23 -4.34
C GLN A 67 19.37 13.81 -5.66
N LEU A 68 19.70 12.53 -5.82
CA LEU A 68 20.26 12.01 -7.08
C LEU A 68 19.20 11.98 -8.19
N ASN A 69 17.95 11.66 -7.86
CA ASN A 69 16.83 11.73 -8.79
C ASN A 69 16.51 13.19 -9.16
N GLU A 70 16.49 14.12 -8.21
CA GLU A 70 16.30 15.55 -8.49
C GLU A 70 17.40 16.15 -9.39
N GLN A 71 18.64 15.70 -9.27
CA GLN A 71 19.75 16.14 -10.13
C GLN A 71 19.69 15.55 -11.55
N GLN A 72 19.14 14.35 -11.70
CA GLN A 72 18.90 13.75 -13.02
C GLN A 72 17.62 14.30 -13.68
N GLU A 73 16.61 14.68 -12.90
CA GLU A 73 15.36 15.31 -13.38
C GLU A 73 15.54 16.78 -13.72
N SER A 74 16.50 17.49 -13.12
CA SER A 74 16.86 18.88 -13.50
C SER A 74 17.40 19.01 -14.91
N ALA A 75 17.77 17.90 -15.55
CA ALA A 75 18.16 17.84 -16.97
C ALA A 75 16.98 17.55 -17.91
N ASN A 76 15.84 17.12 -17.38
CA ASN A 76 14.59 16.88 -18.12
C ASN A 76 13.41 17.54 -17.39
N ASN A 77 13.08 18.74 -17.85
CA ASN A 77 11.95 19.56 -17.44
C ASN A 77 10.68 18.76 -17.13
N ASN A 78 10.25 18.72 -15.86
CA ASN A 78 8.89 18.84 -15.33
C ASN A 78 8.69 18.09 -14.01
N GLY A 79 8.40 18.86 -12.94
CA GLY A 79 7.57 18.46 -11.80
C GLY A 79 8.05 17.26 -10.95
N SER A 80 8.52 17.53 -9.74
CA SER A 80 8.75 16.51 -8.72
C SER A 80 7.50 15.62 -8.59
N LYS A 81 7.59 14.36 -9.06
CA LYS A 81 6.54 13.37 -8.93
C LYS A 81 6.50 12.92 -7.47
N ALA A 82 5.74 13.65 -6.65
CA ALA A 82 5.41 13.18 -5.30
C ALA A 82 4.90 11.75 -5.41
N TYR A 83 5.44 10.85 -4.57
CA TYR A 83 5.02 9.45 -4.58
C TYR A 83 3.52 9.36 -4.30
N LYS A 84 2.77 8.86 -5.27
CA LYS A 84 1.32 8.69 -5.16
C LYS A 84 1.00 7.30 -4.60
N TYR A 85 0.03 7.23 -3.68
CA TYR A 85 -0.56 5.95 -3.28
C TYR A 85 -1.16 5.25 -4.50
N ARG A 86 -0.95 3.94 -4.62
CA ARG A 86 -1.47 3.16 -5.75
C ARG A 86 -2.81 2.56 -5.43
N ILE A 87 -3.79 2.80 -6.29
CA ILE A 87 -5.15 2.26 -6.19
C ILE A 87 -5.36 1.29 -7.33
N LEU A 88 -5.84 0.08 -7.00
CA LEU A 88 -6.29 -0.90 -7.99
C LEU A 88 -7.80 -0.73 -8.18
N VAL A 89 -8.22 -0.34 -9.38
CA VAL A 89 -9.61 -0.22 -9.81
C VAL A 89 -10.00 -1.49 -10.55
N VAL A 90 -11.01 -2.20 -10.04
CA VAL A 90 -11.48 -3.49 -10.56
C VAL A 90 -12.95 -3.38 -10.94
N ASP A 91 -13.25 -3.45 -12.22
CA ASP A 91 -14.61 -3.32 -12.78
C ASP A 91 -14.59 -3.90 -14.20
N ASP A 92 -15.60 -4.65 -14.63
CA ASP A 92 -15.66 -5.20 -15.99
C ASP A 92 -16.00 -4.14 -17.04
N SER A 93 -16.63 -3.03 -16.63
CA SER A 93 -16.97 -1.91 -17.50
C SER A 93 -15.78 -0.93 -17.63
N GLU A 94 -15.25 -0.80 -18.84
CA GLU A 94 -14.20 0.17 -19.17
C GLU A 94 -14.62 1.61 -18.80
N MET A 95 -15.87 1.99 -19.09
CA MET A 95 -16.40 3.31 -18.73
C MET A 95 -16.34 3.59 -17.22
N ASN A 96 -16.65 2.60 -16.39
CA ASN A 96 -16.59 2.76 -14.93
C ASN A 96 -15.14 2.94 -14.47
N ARG A 97 -14.19 2.16 -15.05
CA ARG A 97 -12.77 2.32 -14.73
C ARG A 97 -12.25 3.69 -15.14
N GLU A 98 -12.62 4.17 -16.35
CA GLU A 98 -12.26 5.52 -16.80
C GLU A 98 -12.79 6.62 -15.89
N ILE A 99 -14.06 6.56 -15.46
CA ILE A 99 -14.65 7.54 -14.54
C ILE A 99 -13.89 7.56 -13.21
N LEU A 100 -13.62 6.40 -12.63
CA LEU A 100 -12.89 6.31 -11.35
C LEU A 100 -11.43 6.78 -11.50
N SER A 101 -10.81 6.45 -12.62
CA SER A 101 -9.44 6.90 -12.94
C SER A 101 -9.41 8.43 -13.12
N GLU A 102 -10.39 9.04 -13.80
CA GLU A 102 -10.49 10.49 -13.93
C GLU A 102 -10.65 11.18 -12.57
N ILE A 103 -11.52 10.64 -11.70
CA ILE A 103 -11.75 11.20 -10.34
C ILE A 103 -10.48 11.15 -9.49
N LEU A 104 -9.63 10.12 -9.63
CA LEU A 104 -8.58 9.81 -8.66
C LEU A 104 -7.14 10.03 -9.17
N SER A 105 -6.90 10.11 -10.48
CA SER A 105 -5.56 10.14 -11.07
C SER A 105 -4.75 11.40 -10.76
N GLU A 106 -5.39 12.48 -10.34
CA GLU A 106 -4.67 13.69 -9.92
C GLU A 106 -3.81 13.43 -8.67
N GLU A 107 -4.34 12.67 -7.69
CA GLU A 107 -3.68 12.44 -6.40
C GLU A 107 -3.09 11.03 -6.26
N TYR A 108 -3.57 10.05 -7.04
CA TYR A 108 -3.23 8.63 -6.89
C TYR A 108 -2.64 8.04 -8.18
N ASP A 109 -1.83 6.97 -8.02
CA ASP A 109 -1.34 6.13 -9.11
C ASP A 109 -2.39 5.03 -9.36
N ILE A 110 -3.07 5.05 -10.51
CA ILE A 110 -4.16 4.14 -10.80
C ILE A 110 -3.65 2.97 -11.64
N ILE A 111 -3.97 1.77 -11.21
CA ILE A 111 -3.86 0.55 -12.00
C ILE A 111 -5.24 -0.08 -12.14
N GLU A 112 -5.49 -0.69 -13.29
CA GLU A 112 -6.81 -1.20 -13.62
C GLU A 112 -6.80 -2.72 -13.81
N ALA A 113 -7.92 -3.35 -13.45
CA ALA A 113 -8.22 -4.74 -13.77
C ALA A 113 -9.67 -4.83 -14.29
N ASP A 114 -9.86 -5.57 -15.35
CA ASP A 114 -11.16 -5.75 -16.02
C ASP A 114 -11.95 -6.97 -15.54
N SER A 115 -11.39 -7.72 -14.60
CA SER A 115 -11.96 -8.98 -14.10
C SER A 115 -11.38 -9.35 -12.75
N GLY A 116 -12.05 -10.26 -12.04
CA GLY A 116 -11.54 -10.81 -10.79
C GLY A 116 -10.21 -11.56 -10.95
N ASP A 117 -10.02 -12.27 -12.07
CA ASP A 117 -8.77 -13.00 -12.34
C ASP A 117 -7.60 -12.03 -12.58
N THR A 118 -7.81 -10.98 -13.37
CA THR A 118 -6.82 -9.91 -13.59
C THR A 118 -6.49 -9.19 -12.29
N CYS A 119 -7.49 -8.96 -11.42
CA CYS A 119 -7.30 -8.40 -10.09
C CYS A 119 -6.33 -9.26 -9.25
N ILE A 120 -6.53 -10.59 -9.23
CA ILE A 120 -5.64 -11.51 -8.51
C ILE A 120 -4.21 -11.46 -9.05
N ASP A 121 -4.04 -11.39 -10.35
CA ASP A 121 -2.72 -11.27 -10.97
C ASP A 121 -2.04 -9.94 -10.59
N MET A 122 -2.79 -8.84 -10.53
CA MET A 122 -2.28 -7.55 -10.05
C MET A 122 -1.92 -7.59 -8.56
N LEU A 123 -2.73 -8.22 -7.70
CA LEU A 123 -2.42 -8.42 -6.29
C LEU A 123 -1.11 -9.21 -6.10
N ARG A 124 -0.91 -10.28 -6.86
CA ARG A 124 0.34 -11.08 -6.83
C ARG A 124 1.55 -10.29 -7.33
N LYS A 125 1.36 -9.48 -8.38
CA LYS A 125 2.43 -8.70 -9.00
C LYS A 125 2.91 -7.56 -8.12
N TYR A 126 1.98 -6.83 -7.51
CA TYR A 126 2.27 -5.61 -6.76
C TYR A 126 2.29 -5.81 -5.25
N GLU A 127 1.67 -6.89 -4.74
CA GLU A 127 1.60 -7.22 -3.31
C GLU A 127 1.26 -5.99 -2.43
N THR A 128 2.10 -5.68 -1.44
CA THR A 128 1.93 -4.52 -0.55
C THR A 128 2.14 -3.15 -1.23
N GLY A 129 2.47 -3.13 -2.51
CA GLY A 129 2.54 -1.90 -3.31
C GLY A 129 1.17 -1.32 -3.67
N ILE A 130 0.07 -2.06 -3.45
CA ILE A 130 -1.30 -1.56 -3.59
C ILE A 130 -1.74 -0.97 -2.25
N SER A 131 -2.25 0.26 -2.27
CA SER A 131 -2.68 0.98 -1.08
C SER A 131 -4.17 0.84 -0.80
N LEU A 132 -4.96 0.54 -1.84
CA LEU A 132 -6.41 0.37 -1.77
C LEU A 132 -6.90 -0.35 -3.03
N VAL A 133 -7.94 -1.17 -2.88
CA VAL A 133 -8.68 -1.78 -3.99
C VAL A 133 -10.09 -1.17 -4.03
N LEU A 134 -10.48 -0.64 -5.20
CA LEU A 134 -11.87 -0.35 -5.54
C LEU A 134 -12.40 -1.54 -6.34
N LEU A 135 -13.40 -2.25 -5.82
CA LEU A 135 -13.81 -3.54 -6.32
C LEU A 135 -15.29 -3.56 -6.65
N ASP A 136 -15.62 -3.78 -7.93
CA ASP A 136 -16.99 -4.05 -8.32
C ASP A 136 -17.45 -5.41 -7.81
N ILE A 137 -18.74 -5.50 -7.44
CA ILE A 137 -19.35 -6.74 -6.99
C ILE A 137 -19.68 -7.64 -8.16
N VAL A 138 -20.29 -7.08 -9.21
CA VAL A 138 -20.89 -7.84 -10.30
C VAL A 138 -19.93 -7.84 -11.50
N MET A 139 -19.22 -8.92 -11.66
CA MET A 139 -18.31 -9.12 -12.80
C MET A 139 -18.49 -10.52 -13.37
N PRO A 140 -18.32 -10.70 -14.70
CA PRO A 140 -18.32 -12.02 -15.32
C PRO A 140 -17.20 -12.92 -14.75
N GLY A 141 -17.49 -14.20 -14.59
CA GLY A 141 -16.52 -15.17 -14.07
C GLY A 141 -16.35 -15.04 -12.55
N MET A 142 -15.21 -14.54 -12.10
CA MET A 142 -14.97 -14.28 -10.66
C MET A 142 -15.56 -12.93 -10.27
N ASP A 143 -16.61 -12.97 -9.44
CA ASP A 143 -17.26 -11.79 -8.89
C ASP A 143 -16.42 -11.14 -7.77
N GLY A 144 -16.85 -9.94 -7.30
CA GLY A 144 -16.15 -9.22 -6.24
C GLY A 144 -16.07 -9.98 -4.92
N PHE A 145 -17.07 -10.80 -4.58
CA PHE A 145 -17.04 -11.66 -3.40
C PHE A 145 -16.02 -12.79 -3.53
N GLY A 146 -15.85 -13.33 -4.74
CA GLY A 146 -14.79 -14.30 -5.06
C GLY A 146 -13.40 -13.71 -4.85
N VAL A 147 -13.18 -12.47 -5.31
CA VAL A 147 -11.93 -11.72 -5.08
C VAL A 147 -11.70 -11.48 -3.58
N LEU A 148 -12.71 -11.02 -2.84
CA LEU A 148 -12.61 -10.83 -1.38
C LEU A 148 -12.24 -12.13 -0.65
N ASN A 149 -12.87 -13.24 -1.03
CA ASN A 149 -12.57 -14.55 -0.44
C ASN A 149 -11.10 -14.95 -0.71
N TYR A 150 -10.60 -14.69 -1.93
CA TYR A 150 -9.19 -14.88 -2.24
C TYR A 150 -8.29 -13.99 -1.39
N MET A 151 -8.59 -12.69 -1.30
CA MET A 151 -7.81 -11.74 -0.50
C MET A 151 -7.78 -12.14 0.97
N ASN A 152 -8.90 -12.59 1.53
CA ASN A 152 -8.99 -13.05 2.92
C ASN A 152 -8.13 -14.30 3.16
N ARG A 153 -8.24 -15.33 2.30
CA ARG A 153 -7.45 -16.56 2.41
C ARG A 153 -5.94 -16.34 2.31
N HIS A 154 -5.52 -15.31 1.59
CA HIS A 154 -4.12 -14.97 1.38
C HIS A 154 -3.64 -13.79 2.25
N HIS A 155 -4.42 -13.38 3.25
CA HIS A 155 -4.10 -12.32 4.21
C HIS A 155 -3.89 -10.92 3.60
N TYR A 156 -4.33 -10.68 2.37
CA TYR A 156 -4.22 -9.35 1.74
C TYR A 156 -5.07 -8.29 2.44
N LEU A 157 -6.23 -8.67 3.03
CA LEU A 157 -7.12 -7.74 3.72
C LEU A 157 -6.51 -7.15 5.01
N GLU A 158 -5.49 -7.78 5.57
CA GLU A 158 -4.77 -7.25 6.73
C GLU A 158 -4.00 -5.96 6.38
N ASP A 159 -3.50 -5.89 5.13
CA ASP A 159 -2.66 -4.78 4.67
C ASP A 159 -3.31 -3.90 3.60
N ILE A 160 -4.25 -4.41 2.83
CA ILE A 160 -4.85 -3.73 1.68
C ILE A 160 -6.35 -3.53 1.92
N PRO A 161 -6.79 -2.29 2.22
CA PRO A 161 -8.22 -2.00 2.35
C PRO A 161 -8.95 -2.17 1.03
N VAL A 162 -10.20 -2.63 1.11
CA VAL A 162 -11.10 -2.77 -0.03
C VAL A 162 -12.31 -1.87 0.18
N ILE A 163 -12.64 -1.09 -0.84
CA ILE A 163 -13.93 -0.40 -0.96
C ILE A 163 -14.71 -1.11 -2.06
N MET A 164 -15.84 -1.68 -1.71
CA MET A 164 -16.72 -2.29 -2.71
C MET A 164 -17.57 -1.24 -3.41
N ILE A 165 -17.81 -1.50 -4.69
CA ILE A 165 -18.62 -0.66 -5.56
C ILE A 165 -19.77 -1.51 -6.11
N SER A 166 -20.99 -0.98 -6.11
CA SER A 166 -22.12 -1.67 -6.74
C SER A 166 -23.26 -0.73 -7.11
N SER A 167 -24.05 -1.16 -8.07
CA SER A 167 -25.39 -0.62 -8.34
C SER A 167 -26.46 -1.26 -7.46
N GLU A 168 -26.14 -2.36 -6.79
CA GLU A 168 -27.07 -3.04 -5.88
C GLU A 168 -26.87 -2.51 -4.46
N ASP A 169 -27.93 -1.97 -3.88
CA ASP A 169 -27.95 -1.34 -2.56
C ASP A 169 -28.73 -2.17 -1.51
N SER A 170 -28.96 -3.46 -1.80
CA SER A 170 -29.66 -4.31 -0.85
C SER A 170 -28.88 -4.41 0.47
N ALA A 171 -29.60 -4.24 1.59
CA ALA A 171 -28.99 -4.29 2.92
C ALA A 171 -28.28 -5.64 3.20
N GLU A 172 -28.68 -6.69 2.51
CA GLU A 172 -28.07 -8.02 2.63
C GLU A 172 -26.69 -8.07 1.98
N ILE A 173 -26.53 -7.52 0.78
CA ILE A 173 -25.26 -7.44 0.06
C ILE A 173 -24.28 -6.55 0.81
N VAL A 174 -24.73 -5.39 1.25
CA VAL A 174 -23.90 -4.46 2.04
C VAL A 174 -23.42 -5.12 3.33
N ARG A 175 -24.31 -5.79 4.07
CA ARG A 175 -23.96 -6.51 5.30
C ARG A 175 -22.94 -7.60 5.02
N ARG A 176 -23.15 -8.43 3.99
CA ARG A 176 -22.24 -9.49 3.59
C ARG A 176 -20.83 -8.94 3.26
N ALA A 177 -20.76 -7.83 2.56
CA ALA A 177 -19.49 -7.18 2.24
C ALA A 177 -18.71 -6.81 3.51
N TYR A 178 -19.36 -6.14 4.47
CA TYR A 178 -18.73 -5.79 5.75
C TYR A 178 -18.35 -7.01 6.60
N GLU A 179 -19.18 -8.07 6.64
CA GLU A 179 -18.85 -9.34 7.31
C GLU A 179 -17.59 -10.01 6.72
N MET A 180 -17.32 -9.78 5.43
CA MET A 180 -16.11 -10.29 4.76
C MET A 180 -14.88 -9.39 4.93
N GLY A 181 -14.99 -8.26 5.64
CA GLY A 181 -13.85 -7.41 5.96
C GLY A 181 -13.63 -6.23 5.03
N VAL A 182 -14.64 -5.83 4.26
CA VAL A 182 -14.60 -4.62 3.43
C VAL A 182 -14.51 -3.38 4.31
N SER A 183 -13.67 -2.45 3.92
CA SER A 183 -13.44 -1.21 4.67
C SER A 183 -14.55 -0.18 4.46
N ASP A 184 -15.13 -0.14 3.27
CA ASP A 184 -16.22 0.78 2.90
C ASP A 184 -16.97 0.29 1.66
N TYR A 185 -18.07 0.99 1.32
CA TYR A 185 -18.96 0.64 0.22
C TYR A 185 -19.42 1.91 -0.52
N ILE A 186 -19.41 1.91 -1.84
CA ILE A 186 -19.83 3.03 -2.69
C ILE A 186 -20.94 2.58 -3.64
N ASN A 187 -22.04 3.29 -3.63
CA ASN A 187 -23.17 3.05 -4.55
C ASN A 187 -22.93 3.76 -5.89
N ARG A 188 -23.42 3.19 -6.96
CA ARG A 188 -23.59 3.85 -8.26
C ARG A 188 -24.96 4.57 -8.31
N PRO A 189 -25.07 5.71 -9.03
CA PRO A 189 -24.03 6.38 -9.82
C PRO A 189 -22.97 7.04 -8.95
N PHE A 190 -21.75 7.22 -9.48
CA PHE A 190 -20.64 7.83 -8.77
C PHE A 190 -20.87 9.33 -8.53
N ASP A 191 -20.75 9.73 -7.27
CA ASP A 191 -20.48 11.10 -6.90
C ASP A 191 -18.97 11.29 -6.67
N ALA A 192 -18.33 12.11 -7.49
CA ALA A 192 -16.89 12.30 -7.45
C ALA A 192 -16.38 12.74 -6.07
N GLY A 193 -17.11 13.65 -5.39
CA GLY A 193 -16.75 14.09 -4.05
C GLY A 193 -16.86 13.00 -3.00
N VAL A 194 -17.86 12.11 -3.12
CA VAL A 194 -18.05 10.97 -2.23
C VAL A 194 -16.94 9.94 -2.45
N VAL A 195 -16.65 9.57 -3.71
CA VAL A 195 -15.57 8.64 -4.06
C VAL A 195 -14.25 9.13 -3.50
N HIS A 196 -13.86 10.36 -3.84
CA HIS A 196 -12.62 10.98 -3.38
C HIS A 196 -12.52 10.99 -1.85
N ARG A 197 -13.58 11.39 -1.15
CA ARG A 197 -13.61 11.46 0.32
C ARG A 197 -13.45 10.09 0.97
N ARG A 198 -14.14 9.06 0.47
CA ARG A 198 -14.05 7.70 1.01
C ARG A 198 -12.68 7.09 0.78
N VAL A 199 -12.13 7.22 -0.43
CA VAL A 199 -10.78 6.78 -0.76
C VAL A 199 -9.74 7.46 0.14
N TYR A 200 -9.78 8.79 0.25
CA TYR A 200 -8.87 9.55 1.10
C TYR A 200 -8.94 9.11 2.57
N ASN A 201 -10.14 9.02 3.14
CA ASN A 201 -10.33 8.63 4.54
C ASN A 201 -9.83 7.21 4.80
N THR A 202 -10.10 6.27 3.90
CA THR A 202 -9.68 4.87 4.02
C THR A 202 -8.16 4.75 3.95
N ILE A 203 -7.52 5.35 2.97
CA ILE A 203 -6.05 5.35 2.84
C ILE A 203 -5.41 5.99 4.08
N LYS A 204 -5.92 7.14 4.54
CA LYS A 204 -5.42 7.83 5.73
C LYS A 204 -5.55 7.00 7.01
N LEU A 205 -6.67 6.29 7.18
CA LEU A 205 -6.91 5.41 8.32
C LEU A 205 -5.90 4.26 8.35
N TYR A 206 -5.74 3.56 7.24
CA TYR A 206 -4.81 2.43 7.13
C TYR A 206 -3.33 2.86 7.23
N ALA A 207 -2.98 4.01 6.67
CA ALA A 207 -1.64 4.57 6.85
C ALA A 207 -1.35 4.88 8.33
N LYS A 208 -2.32 5.45 9.06
CA LYS A 208 -2.21 5.70 10.50
C LYS A 208 -2.10 4.40 11.31
N GLN A 209 -2.89 3.39 10.98
CA GLN A 209 -2.87 2.09 11.63
C GLN A 209 -1.52 1.38 11.42
N ARG A 210 -1.01 1.33 10.20
CA ARG A 210 0.32 0.78 9.89
C ARG A 210 1.42 1.50 10.68
N ARG A 211 1.34 2.83 10.79
CA ARG A 211 2.29 3.62 11.59
C ARG A 211 2.26 3.23 13.07
N LEU A 212 1.07 3.03 13.66
CA LEU A 212 0.93 2.60 15.05
C LEU A 212 1.53 1.22 15.28
N ILE A 213 1.28 0.26 14.39
CA ILE A 213 1.86 -1.08 14.46
C ILE A 213 3.39 -1.00 14.43
N THR A 214 3.97 -0.24 13.53
CA THR A 214 5.42 -0.05 13.43
C THR A 214 6.01 0.55 14.71
N LEU A 215 5.34 1.55 15.31
CA LEU A 215 5.79 2.17 16.56
C LEU A 215 5.75 1.18 17.72
N ILE A 216 4.70 0.37 17.84
CA ILE A 216 4.57 -0.65 18.89
C ILE A 216 5.65 -1.73 18.72
N THR A 217 5.85 -2.22 17.51
CA THR A 217 6.86 -3.24 17.21
C THR A 217 8.26 -2.76 17.56
N ASN A 218 8.59 -1.51 17.23
CA ASN A 218 9.87 -0.91 17.57
C ASN A 218 10.06 -0.76 19.10
N GLN A 219 9.02 -0.38 19.85
CA GLN A 219 9.08 -0.29 21.30
C GLN A 219 9.28 -1.65 21.99
N VAL A 220 8.64 -2.69 21.47
CA VAL A 220 8.82 -4.06 21.97
C VAL A 220 10.27 -4.52 21.72
N TYR A 221 10.78 -4.32 20.53
CA TYR A 221 12.15 -4.68 20.17
C TYR A 221 13.20 -3.98 21.03
N GLU A 222 13.05 -2.67 21.27
CA GLU A 222 13.96 -1.91 22.16
C GLU A 222 13.92 -2.40 23.61
N LYS A 223 12.75 -2.77 24.12
CA LYS A 223 12.62 -3.36 25.46
C LYS A 223 13.31 -4.71 25.58
N GLU A 224 13.15 -5.57 24.59
CA GLU A 224 13.81 -6.90 24.57
C GLU A 224 15.34 -6.77 24.51
N LYS A 225 15.83 -5.85 23.66
CA LYS A 225 17.26 -5.57 23.54
C LYS A 225 17.86 -5.03 24.83
N ASN A 226 17.17 -4.14 25.54
CA ASN A 226 17.63 -3.61 26.82
C ASN A 226 17.62 -4.67 27.93
N ASN A 227 16.66 -5.58 27.93
CA ASN A 227 16.63 -6.69 28.89
C ASN A 227 17.76 -7.71 28.68
N HIS A 228 18.21 -7.92 27.42
CA HIS A 228 19.34 -8.83 27.12
C HIS A 228 20.71 -8.21 27.43
N MET A 229 20.82 -6.89 27.57
CA MET A 229 22.08 -6.23 27.98
C MET A 229 22.28 -6.14 29.49
N MET A 230 21.30 -6.54 30.29
CA MET A 230 21.38 -6.52 31.76
C MET A 230 21.63 -7.90 32.39
N ILE A 231 21.93 -8.92 31.59
CA ILE A 231 22.36 -10.26 32.03
C ILE A 231 23.81 -10.48 31.59
#